data_3ef0000d30c0bfc034cf81cab160ccd0
#
_entry.id   3ef0000d30c0bfc034cf81cab160ccd0
#
_cell.length_a   1.000
_cell.length_b   1.000
_cell.length_c   1.000
_cell.angle_alpha   90.00
_cell.angle_beta   90.00
_cell.angle_gamma   90.00
#
_symmetry.space_group_name_H-M   'P 1'
#
loop_
_entity.id
_entity.type
_entity.pdbx_description
1 polymer ?
#
loop_
_entity_poly.entity_id
_entity_poly.type
_entity_poly.pdbx_seq_one_letter_code
_entity_poly.pdbx_strand_id
1 'polypeptide(L)'
;MAKIFINYRRKDSAPYAGRLYDRLAGHFGHDHVFMDIDQIEPGEVFDQVIEDKLAAVQAAVVLIGEHWLDIADANGQRRLDDPDDWVRLEIAAVLERGIRVIPVLVGGATMPKSTQLPECLVPLTRRQAIEITDHRFHADAEKLIKALDKIPGIQHPQKHSHASQHSRAIRLPFEPEMVRIPPGKFLMGSKDGELNEQPVHEVIIGYAFEIGKYAVTFDEYDAFARATGCILPNDCGWGRGKRPVINVSWHDVQGYVKWLSDKTSKRYRLSSEAEWEYAAKAGLQTRYWWGDDIGKNNANCKDCGNQWDGKQTVPVGSFKSNAFGLYDTAGNVWEWTQDCWHHNYTNAPTDGSAWLEKDDGDCKGRVVRGGSWNYDPWNLRSAGRGRYGTDDVNNSLGFRIARDF
;
A
#
# COMPACT_ATOMS: atom_id res chain seq x y z
N MET A 1 -22.32 -16.56 -0.02
CA MET A 1 -21.18 -16.80 -0.92
C MET A 1 -20.10 -17.49 -0.12
N ALA A 2 -19.37 -18.44 -0.70
CA ALA A 2 -18.31 -19.17 0.00
C ALA A 2 -17.13 -18.25 0.36
N LYS A 3 -16.66 -18.33 1.61
CA LYS A 3 -15.58 -17.47 2.11
C LYS A 3 -14.37 -18.28 2.57
N ILE A 4 -13.20 -17.66 2.45
CA ILE A 4 -11.93 -18.13 2.97
C ILE A 4 -11.59 -17.29 4.19
N PHE A 5 -11.36 -17.94 5.33
CA PHE A 5 -10.96 -17.30 6.56
C PHE A 5 -9.45 -17.44 6.78
N ILE A 6 -8.75 -16.37 7.12
CA ILE A 6 -7.33 -16.37 7.50
C ILE A 6 -7.24 -16.13 8.99
N ASN A 7 -6.84 -17.17 9.74
CA ASN A 7 -6.53 -17.08 11.15
C ASN A 7 -5.03 -16.88 11.33
N TYR A 8 -4.65 -15.94 12.18
CA TYR A 8 -3.24 -15.63 12.47
C TYR A 8 -3.07 -15.04 13.86
N ARG A 9 -1.85 -15.02 14.35
CA ARG A 9 -1.50 -14.40 15.63
C ARG A 9 -0.75 -13.10 15.39
N ARG A 10 -1.32 -11.95 15.80
CA ARG A 10 -0.78 -10.60 15.50
C ARG A 10 0.70 -10.44 15.87
N LYS A 11 1.11 -10.93 17.06
CA LYS A 11 2.50 -10.82 17.52
C LYS A 11 3.48 -11.80 16.84
N ASP A 12 3.01 -12.69 15.99
CA ASP A 12 3.79 -13.76 15.39
C ASP A 12 3.83 -13.66 13.86
N SER A 13 2.68 -13.63 13.23
CA SER A 13 2.55 -13.84 11.79
C SER A 13 1.81 -12.74 11.02
N ALA A 14 1.55 -11.57 11.64
CA ALA A 14 0.82 -10.48 11.01
C ALA A 14 1.41 -10.00 9.65
N PRO A 15 2.74 -9.88 9.46
CA PRO A 15 3.31 -9.46 8.16
C PRO A 15 3.00 -10.46 7.04
N TYR A 16 2.96 -11.76 7.36
CA TYR A 16 2.58 -12.80 6.41
C TYR A 16 1.08 -12.80 6.14
N ALA A 17 0.25 -12.56 7.17
CA ALA A 17 -1.21 -12.54 7.05
C ALA A 17 -1.67 -11.48 6.07
N GLY A 18 -1.17 -10.25 6.16
CA GLY A 18 -1.50 -9.15 5.25
C GLY A 18 -1.12 -9.48 3.80
N ARG A 19 0.14 -9.89 3.56
CA ARG A 19 0.62 -10.27 2.21
C ARG A 19 -0.19 -11.42 1.61
N LEU A 20 -0.55 -12.39 2.44
CA LEU A 20 -1.33 -13.55 2.01
C LEU A 20 -2.77 -13.17 1.71
N TYR A 21 -3.39 -12.34 2.56
CA TYR A 21 -4.71 -11.78 2.32
C TYR A 21 -4.77 -11.09 0.96
N ASP A 22 -3.84 -10.18 0.68
CA ASP A 22 -3.80 -9.45 -0.60
C ASP A 22 -3.68 -10.41 -1.79
N ARG A 23 -2.86 -11.44 -1.66
CA ARG A 23 -2.67 -12.43 -2.73
C ARG A 23 -3.92 -13.29 -2.95
N LEU A 24 -4.58 -13.74 -1.87
CA LEU A 24 -5.80 -14.53 -1.95
C LEU A 24 -6.99 -13.68 -2.39
N ALA A 25 -7.15 -12.47 -1.85
CA ALA A 25 -8.21 -11.55 -2.25
C ALA A 25 -8.07 -11.11 -3.72
N GLY A 26 -6.85 -10.94 -4.22
CA GLY A 26 -6.58 -10.69 -5.64
C GLY A 26 -6.98 -11.84 -6.56
N HIS A 27 -7.01 -13.09 -6.06
CA HIS A 27 -7.38 -14.28 -6.84
C HIS A 27 -8.86 -14.65 -6.70
N PHE A 28 -9.38 -14.68 -5.45
CA PHE A 28 -10.73 -15.10 -5.13
C PHE A 28 -11.75 -13.96 -5.03
N GLY A 29 -11.28 -12.71 -4.95
CA GLY A 29 -12.10 -11.52 -4.69
C GLY A 29 -12.11 -11.13 -3.21
N HIS A 30 -12.12 -9.82 -2.93
CA HIS A 30 -12.10 -9.26 -1.56
C HIS A 30 -13.30 -9.70 -0.72
N ASP A 31 -14.47 -9.91 -1.33
CA ASP A 31 -15.67 -10.36 -0.64
C ASP A 31 -15.62 -11.84 -0.20
N HIS A 32 -14.65 -12.58 -0.72
CA HIS A 32 -14.48 -14.02 -0.47
C HIS A 32 -13.34 -14.35 0.50
N VAL A 33 -12.51 -13.39 0.88
CA VAL A 33 -11.39 -13.59 1.80
C VAL A 33 -11.53 -12.59 2.95
N PHE A 34 -11.40 -13.05 4.17
CA PHE A 34 -11.36 -12.17 5.33
C PHE A 34 -10.40 -12.70 6.38
N MET A 35 -9.93 -11.81 7.21
CA MET A 35 -9.10 -12.08 8.38
C MET A 35 -9.59 -11.19 9.52
N ASP A 36 -9.24 -11.54 10.76
CA ASP A 36 -9.67 -10.86 11.98
C ASP A 36 -11.20 -10.85 12.20
N ILE A 37 -11.61 -11.62 13.18
CA ILE A 37 -12.98 -11.56 13.73
C ILE A 37 -13.10 -10.43 14.78
N ASP A 38 -12.02 -9.70 15.03
CA ASP A 38 -11.84 -8.74 16.14
C ASP A 38 -12.80 -7.52 16.17
N GLN A 39 -13.72 -7.38 15.24
CA GLN A 39 -14.77 -6.36 15.32
C GLN A 39 -16.02 -6.94 15.96
N ILE A 40 -15.96 -7.15 17.29
CA ILE A 40 -17.16 -7.36 18.10
C ILE A 40 -17.56 -6.02 18.66
N GLU A 41 -18.79 -5.60 18.39
CA GLU A 41 -19.34 -4.39 18.99
C GLU A 41 -19.58 -4.60 20.50
N PRO A 42 -19.37 -3.57 21.33
CA PRO A 42 -19.65 -3.68 22.75
C PRO A 42 -21.08 -4.14 23.04
N GLY A 43 -21.22 -5.34 23.63
CA GLY A 43 -22.54 -5.92 23.96
C GLY A 43 -22.94 -7.12 23.11
N GLU A 44 -22.19 -7.49 22.08
CA GLU A 44 -22.44 -8.71 21.31
C GLU A 44 -21.96 -9.97 22.07
N VAL A 45 -22.71 -11.06 21.92
CA VAL A 45 -22.36 -12.36 22.49
C VAL A 45 -21.33 -13.05 21.60
N PHE A 46 -20.17 -13.32 22.15
CA PHE A 46 -18.97 -13.85 21.52
C PHE A 46 -19.22 -15.08 20.60
N ASP A 47 -19.85 -16.11 21.15
CA ASP A 47 -20.08 -17.35 20.41
C ASP A 47 -20.97 -17.13 19.16
N GLN A 48 -21.90 -16.19 19.25
CA GLN A 48 -22.84 -15.90 18.18
C GLN A 48 -22.15 -15.14 17.01
N VAL A 49 -21.20 -14.26 17.31
CA VAL A 49 -20.42 -13.54 16.29
C VAL A 49 -19.50 -14.47 15.53
N ILE A 50 -18.82 -15.39 16.20
CA ILE A 50 -18.03 -16.45 15.55
C ILE A 50 -18.94 -17.33 14.69
N GLU A 51 -20.10 -17.71 15.21
CA GLU A 51 -21.06 -18.53 14.49
C GLU A 51 -21.53 -17.91 13.18
N ASP A 52 -21.93 -16.65 13.22
CA ASP A 52 -22.42 -15.91 12.04
C ASP A 52 -21.33 -15.69 11.00
N LYS A 53 -20.11 -15.33 11.44
CA LYS A 53 -18.99 -15.11 10.53
C LYS A 53 -18.47 -16.39 9.87
N LEU A 54 -18.48 -17.50 10.60
CA LEU A 54 -18.06 -18.81 10.07
C LEU A 54 -19.15 -19.53 9.25
N ALA A 55 -20.40 -19.12 9.30
CA ALA A 55 -21.51 -19.77 8.59
C ALA A 55 -21.30 -19.87 7.06
N ALA A 56 -20.56 -18.92 6.48
CA ALA A 56 -20.25 -18.88 5.05
C ALA A 56 -18.83 -19.40 4.72
N VAL A 57 -18.04 -19.80 5.72
CA VAL A 57 -16.65 -20.23 5.54
C VAL A 57 -16.58 -21.66 5.03
N GLN A 58 -15.82 -21.88 3.97
CA GLN A 58 -15.58 -23.22 3.41
C GLN A 58 -14.12 -23.65 3.53
N ALA A 59 -13.21 -22.71 3.72
CA ALA A 59 -11.83 -22.99 4.01
C ALA A 59 -11.28 -22.01 5.05
N ALA A 60 -10.43 -22.52 5.94
CA ALA A 60 -9.66 -21.71 6.87
C ALA A 60 -8.16 -21.93 6.61
N VAL A 61 -7.43 -20.85 6.52
CA VAL A 61 -5.97 -20.81 6.44
C VAL A 61 -5.45 -20.43 7.81
N VAL A 62 -4.72 -21.33 8.47
CA VAL A 62 -4.15 -21.09 9.81
C VAL A 62 -2.67 -20.81 9.68
N LEU A 63 -2.27 -19.56 9.91
CA LEU A 63 -0.87 -19.14 9.89
C LEU A 63 -0.16 -19.53 11.19
N ILE A 64 0.91 -20.28 11.07
CA ILE A 64 1.75 -20.75 12.16
C ILE A 64 3.16 -20.19 11.92
N GLY A 65 3.54 -19.21 12.73
CA GLY A 65 4.87 -18.63 12.73
C GLY A 65 5.77 -19.24 13.80
N GLU A 66 7.01 -18.76 13.88
CA GLU A 66 8.06 -19.30 14.74
C GLU A 66 7.66 -19.33 16.23
N HIS A 67 6.93 -18.30 16.69
CA HIS A 67 6.54 -18.14 18.09
C HIS A 67 5.08 -18.53 18.36
N TRP A 68 4.36 -19.06 17.38
CA TRP A 68 2.94 -19.37 17.47
C TRP A 68 2.58 -20.24 18.69
N LEU A 69 3.44 -21.22 19.01
CA LEU A 69 3.27 -22.10 20.17
C LEU A 69 3.56 -21.44 21.52
N ASP A 70 4.57 -20.55 21.55
CA ASP A 70 5.20 -20.13 22.80
C ASP A 70 4.79 -18.74 23.27
N ILE A 71 3.95 -18.04 22.49
CA ILE A 71 3.44 -16.72 22.88
C ILE A 71 2.69 -16.84 24.21
N ALA A 72 3.15 -16.05 25.20
CA ALA A 72 2.59 -15.96 26.52
C ALA A 72 1.82 -14.64 26.74
N ASP A 73 0.96 -14.65 27.73
CA ASP A 73 0.29 -13.46 28.26
C ASP A 73 1.25 -12.64 29.18
N ALA A 74 0.73 -11.59 29.83
CA ALA A 74 1.49 -10.74 30.73
C ALA A 74 1.95 -11.48 32.02
N ASN A 75 1.36 -12.62 32.34
CA ASN A 75 1.67 -13.45 33.50
C ASN A 75 2.63 -14.61 33.14
N GLY A 76 3.04 -14.72 31.88
CA GLY A 76 3.90 -15.79 31.41
C GLY A 76 3.17 -17.09 31.09
N GLN A 77 1.84 -17.13 31.12
CA GLN A 77 1.04 -18.28 30.72
C GLN A 77 0.94 -18.34 29.20
N ARG A 78 1.15 -19.53 28.65
CA ARG A 78 1.05 -19.74 27.19
C ARG A 78 -0.38 -19.52 26.71
N ARG A 79 -0.56 -18.62 25.76
CA ARG A 79 -1.89 -18.22 25.27
C ARG A 79 -2.73 -19.35 24.71
N LEU A 80 -2.11 -20.34 24.06
CA LEU A 80 -2.86 -21.52 23.56
C LEU A 80 -3.45 -22.41 24.66
N ASP A 81 -2.97 -22.29 25.89
CA ASP A 81 -3.53 -23.04 27.03
C ASP A 81 -4.72 -22.31 27.69
N ASP A 82 -4.88 -21.03 27.38
CA ASP A 82 -6.02 -20.23 27.80
C ASP A 82 -7.28 -20.64 27.04
N PRO A 83 -8.35 -21.11 27.71
CA PRO A 83 -9.61 -21.45 27.06
C PRO A 83 -10.24 -20.28 26.28
N ASP A 84 -9.98 -19.04 26.71
CA ASP A 84 -10.54 -17.83 26.15
C ASP A 84 -9.63 -17.18 25.09
N ASP A 85 -8.50 -17.82 24.71
CA ASP A 85 -7.63 -17.32 23.65
C ASP A 85 -8.34 -17.34 22.27
N TRP A 86 -8.47 -16.18 21.69
CA TRP A 86 -9.17 -15.98 20.41
C TRP A 86 -8.70 -16.91 19.30
N VAL A 87 -7.39 -16.99 19.05
CA VAL A 87 -6.81 -17.82 18.00
C VAL A 87 -7.15 -19.30 18.24
N ARG A 88 -7.14 -19.74 19.50
CA ARG A 88 -7.55 -21.09 19.90
C ARG A 88 -9.03 -21.33 19.60
N LEU A 89 -9.92 -20.42 20.01
CA LEU A 89 -11.37 -20.54 19.82
C LEU A 89 -11.76 -20.56 18.35
N GLU A 90 -11.19 -19.67 17.54
CA GLU A 90 -11.44 -19.63 16.09
C GLU A 90 -11.02 -20.93 15.40
N ILE A 91 -9.82 -21.46 15.71
CA ILE A 91 -9.34 -22.71 15.11
C ILE A 91 -10.19 -23.89 15.59
N ALA A 92 -10.56 -23.95 16.86
CA ALA A 92 -11.43 -24.99 17.40
C ALA A 92 -12.78 -24.99 16.68
N ALA A 93 -13.41 -23.81 16.54
CA ALA A 93 -14.70 -23.67 15.86
C ALA A 93 -14.68 -24.12 14.39
N VAL A 94 -13.62 -23.79 13.63
CA VAL A 94 -13.52 -24.26 12.23
C VAL A 94 -13.24 -25.76 12.13
N LEU A 95 -12.49 -26.33 13.09
CA LEU A 95 -12.24 -27.78 13.14
C LEU A 95 -13.51 -28.58 13.50
N GLU A 96 -14.26 -28.12 14.50
CA GLU A 96 -15.51 -28.75 14.96
C GLU A 96 -16.58 -28.76 13.87
N ARG A 97 -16.69 -27.70 13.09
CA ARG A 97 -17.63 -27.60 11.96
C ARG A 97 -17.19 -28.40 10.72
N GLY A 98 -16.04 -29.04 10.77
CA GLY A 98 -15.51 -29.79 9.63
C GLY A 98 -15.10 -28.94 8.44
N ILE A 99 -14.92 -27.63 8.66
CA ILE A 99 -14.39 -26.71 7.64
C ILE A 99 -12.98 -27.17 7.23
N ARG A 100 -12.66 -27.06 5.95
CA ARG A 100 -11.34 -27.45 5.47
C ARG A 100 -10.27 -26.48 5.97
N VAL A 101 -9.41 -26.97 6.85
CA VAL A 101 -8.29 -26.18 7.42
C VAL A 101 -6.99 -26.50 6.68
N ILE A 102 -6.25 -25.47 6.25
CA ILE A 102 -4.93 -25.58 5.66
C ILE A 102 -3.95 -24.85 6.57
N PRO A 103 -3.08 -25.57 7.31
CA PRO A 103 -2.01 -24.95 8.06
C PRO A 103 -0.97 -24.34 7.09
N VAL A 104 -0.51 -23.13 7.37
CA VAL A 104 0.52 -22.44 6.59
C VAL A 104 1.65 -22.04 7.52
N LEU A 105 2.82 -22.63 7.27
CA LEU A 105 4.05 -22.38 8.03
C LEU A 105 4.78 -21.18 7.47
N VAL A 106 5.12 -20.21 8.31
CA VAL A 106 5.82 -18.98 7.93
C VAL A 106 7.00 -18.71 8.87
N GLY A 107 8.00 -17.95 8.39
CA GLY A 107 9.13 -17.56 9.21
C GLY A 107 10.00 -18.73 9.68
N GLY A 108 10.05 -19.86 8.96
CA GLY A 108 10.80 -21.04 9.37
C GLY A 108 10.12 -21.93 10.41
N ALA A 109 8.83 -21.67 10.71
CA ALA A 109 8.06 -22.46 11.66
C ALA A 109 7.91 -23.93 11.23
N THR A 110 7.77 -24.80 12.21
CA THR A 110 7.49 -26.22 12.00
C THR A 110 6.11 -26.58 12.51
N MET A 111 5.52 -27.65 11.97
CA MET A 111 4.20 -28.09 12.40
C MET A 111 4.23 -28.56 13.87
N PRO A 112 3.33 -28.06 14.74
CA PRO A 112 3.24 -28.49 16.12
C PRO A 112 2.99 -30.01 16.28
N LYS A 113 3.53 -30.60 17.33
CA LYS A 113 3.20 -31.98 17.72
C LYS A 113 1.87 -32.01 18.49
N SER A 114 1.15 -33.12 18.39
CA SER A 114 -0.13 -33.30 19.10
C SER A 114 -0.01 -33.11 20.61
N THR A 115 1.13 -33.47 21.20
CA THR A 115 1.42 -33.31 22.65
C THR A 115 1.65 -31.87 23.07
N GLN A 116 1.81 -30.95 22.12
CA GLN A 116 2.06 -29.53 22.36
C GLN A 116 0.77 -28.68 22.27
N LEU A 117 -0.34 -29.29 21.82
CA LEU A 117 -1.58 -28.58 21.56
C LEU A 117 -2.69 -28.97 22.56
N PRO A 118 -3.58 -28.03 22.92
CA PRO A 118 -4.82 -28.36 23.57
C PRO A 118 -5.64 -29.38 22.76
N GLU A 119 -6.42 -30.22 23.43
CA GLU A 119 -7.17 -31.33 22.81
C GLU A 119 -8.02 -30.87 21.61
N CYS A 120 -8.69 -29.72 21.71
CA CYS A 120 -9.52 -29.14 20.64
C CYS A 120 -8.72 -28.77 19.38
N LEU A 121 -7.41 -28.56 19.47
CA LEU A 121 -6.54 -28.23 18.33
C LEU A 121 -5.74 -29.42 17.79
N VAL A 122 -5.73 -30.55 18.47
CA VAL A 122 -5.01 -31.76 18.01
C VAL A 122 -5.36 -32.16 16.57
N PRO A 123 -6.62 -32.03 16.07
CA PRO A 123 -6.94 -32.36 14.69
C PRO A 123 -6.19 -31.51 13.64
N LEU A 124 -5.64 -30.33 14.01
CA LEU A 124 -4.80 -29.51 13.14
C LEU A 124 -3.52 -30.24 12.72
N THR A 125 -2.92 -31.03 13.62
CA THR A 125 -1.66 -31.76 13.37
C THR A 125 -1.79 -32.88 12.33
N ARG A 126 -3.01 -33.28 12.01
CA ARG A 126 -3.29 -34.30 10.99
C ARG A 126 -3.47 -33.73 9.59
N ARG A 127 -3.28 -32.41 9.42
CA ARG A 127 -3.43 -31.70 8.16
C ARG A 127 -2.08 -31.50 7.48
N GLN A 128 -2.06 -31.63 6.15
CA GLN A 128 -0.89 -31.32 5.36
C GLN A 128 -0.68 -29.79 5.35
N ALA A 129 0.46 -29.34 5.85
CA ALA A 129 0.82 -27.94 5.84
C ALA A 129 1.45 -27.49 4.51
N ILE A 130 1.34 -26.21 4.22
CA ILE A 130 2.06 -25.53 3.14
C ILE A 130 3.05 -24.58 3.78
N GLU A 131 4.32 -24.63 3.36
CA GLU A 131 5.34 -23.70 3.79
C GLU A 131 5.37 -22.49 2.85
N ILE A 132 5.41 -21.28 3.41
CA ILE A 132 5.58 -20.02 2.68
C ILE A 132 6.84 -19.34 3.20
N THR A 133 7.83 -19.21 2.32
CA THR A 133 9.12 -18.59 2.60
C THR A 133 9.21 -17.20 1.99
N ASP A 134 9.95 -16.27 2.61
CA ASP A 134 10.05 -14.89 2.12
C ASP A 134 10.64 -14.81 0.71
N HIS A 135 11.69 -15.53 0.44
CA HIS A 135 12.39 -15.53 -0.86
C HIS A 135 11.56 -16.17 -1.99
N ARG A 136 10.54 -16.98 -1.67
CA ARG A 136 9.69 -17.65 -2.65
C ARG A 136 8.20 -17.38 -2.43
N PHE A 137 7.86 -16.34 -1.71
CA PHE A 137 6.49 -16.02 -1.28
C PHE A 137 5.45 -16.18 -2.38
N HIS A 138 5.68 -15.62 -3.56
CA HIS A 138 4.72 -15.71 -4.67
C HIS A 138 4.53 -17.13 -5.18
N ALA A 139 5.61 -17.90 -5.31
CA ALA A 139 5.53 -19.30 -5.78
C ALA A 139 4.88 -20.22 -4.74
N ASP A 140 5.12 -19.96 -3.45
CA ASP A 140 4.55 -20.76 -2.37
C ASP A 140 3.09 -20.39 -2.12
N ALA A 141 2.71 -19.10 -2.18
CA ALA A 141 1.33 -18.64 -2.15
C ALA A 141 0.49 -19.21 -3.32
N GLU A 142 1.10 -19.39 -4.49
CA GLU A 142 0.45 -20.04 -5.64
C GLU A 142 0.08 -21.51 -5.38
N LYS A 143 0.89 -22.21 -4.57
CA LYS A 143 0.55 -23.59 -4.12
C LYS A 143 -0.69 -23.59 -3.22
N LEU A 144 -0.79 -22.61 -2.32
CA LEU A 144 -1.95 -22.43 -1.46
C LEU A 144 -3.21 -22.09 -2.29
N ILE A 145 -3.10 -21.17 -3.24
CA ILE A 145 -4.17 -20.82 -4.17
C ILE A 145 -4.69 -22.09 -4.87
N LYS A 146 -3.79 -22.88 -5.48
CA LYS A 146 -4.18 -24.15 -6.14
C LYS A 146 -4.80 -25.19 -5.21
N ALA A 147 -4.47 -25.17 -3.92
CA ALA A 147 -5.09 -26.04 -2.93
C ALA A 147 -6.50 -25.58 -2.56
N LEU A 148 -6.70 -24.25 -2.47
CA LEU A 148 -8.01 -23.63 -2.22
C LEU A 148 -8.95 -23.78 -3.42
N ASP A 149 -8.45 -23.66 -4.65
CA ASP A 149 -9.20 -23.84 -5.90
C ASP A 149 -9.88 -25.21 -6.03
N LYS A 150 -9.31 -26.23 -5.37
CA LYS A 150 -9.84 -27.59 -5.38
C LYS A 150 -11.00 -27.80 -4.39
N ILE A 151 -11.33 -26.79 -3.57
CA ILE A 151 -12.38 -26.89 -2.57
C ILE A 151 -13.73 -26.58 -3.22
N PRO A 152 -14.71 -27.54 -3.23
CA PRO A 152 -16.03 -27.30 -3.81
C PRO A 152 -16.69 -26.07 -3.16
N GLY A 153 -17.24 -25.18 -3.99
CA GLY A 153 -17.94 -23.99 -3.54
C GLY A 153 -17.06 -22.74 -3.37
N ILE A 154 -15.74 -22.87 -3.29
CA ILE A 154 -14.84 -21.73 -3.47
C ILE A 154 -14.80 -21.47 -4.98
N GLN A 155 -15.60 -20.50 -5.41
CA GLN A 155 -15.69 -20.15 -6.82
C GLN A 155 -14.64 -19.10 -7.17
N HIS A 156 -13.94 -19.32 -8.31
CA HIS A 156 -13.33 -18.23 -9.02
C HIS A 156 -14.43 -17.30 -9.56
N PRO A 157 -14.22 -16.00 -9.61
CA PRO A 157 -14.93 -15.22 -10.60
C PRO A 157 -14.57 -15.85 -11.96
N GLN A 158 -15.51 -16.60 -12.53
CA GLN A 158 -15.32 -17.30 -13.81
C GLN A 158 -14.85 -16.30 -14.85
N LYS A 159 -13.75 -16.62 -15.53
CA LYS A 159 -13.41 -16.02 -16.82
C LYS A 159 -14.48 -16.45 -17.83
N HIS A 160 -15.66 -15.89 -17.75
CA HIS A 160 -16.58 -15.92 -18.85
C HIS A 160 -16.13 -14.92 -19.90
N SER A 161 -15.80 -15.43 -21.08
CA SER A 161 -15.79 -14.70 -22.33
C SER A 161 -17.21 -14.22 -22.66
N HIS A 162 -17.73 -13.30 -21.94
CA HIS A 162 -18.81 -12.37 -22.22
C HIS A 162 -18.67 -11.26 -21.19
N ALA A 163 -18.63 -10.02 -21.70
CA ALA A 163 -18.67 -8.81 -20.92
C ALA A 163 -19.82 -8.85 -19.90
N SER A 164 -19.59 -9.43 -18.74
CA SER A 164 -20.43 -9.29 -17.57
C SER A 164 -19.74 -8.35 -16.61
N GLN A 165 -20.33 -7.21 -16.50
CA GLN A 165 -20.10 -6.14 -15.59
C GLN A 165 -19.88 -6.69 -14.16
N HIS A 166 -18.61 -6.96 -13.80
CA HIS A 166 -18.22 -6.80 -12.43
C HIS A 166 -18.40 -5.31 -12.13
N SER A 167 -19.04 -4.99 -11.06
CA SER A 167 -18.91 -3.69 -10.45
C SER A 167 -17.46 -3.50 -9.96
N ARG A 168 -16.51 -3.35 -10.88
CA ARG A 168 -15.50 -2.33 -10.76
C ARG A 168 -16.32 -1.11 -10.39
N ALA A 169 -16.14 -0.58 -9.20
CA ALA A 169 -16.56 0.78 -8.95
C ALA A 169 -16.10 1.52 -10.20
N ILE A 170 -17.08 1.95 -11.02
CA ILE A 170 -16.78 2.42 -12.38
C ILE A 170 -15.83 3.57 -12.16
N ARG A 171 -14.55 3.36 -12.47
CA ARG A 171 -13.58 4.45 -12.43
C ARG A 171 -14.10 5.50 -13.38
N LEU A 172 -14.46 6.64 -12.83
CA LEU A 172 -14.95 7.73 -13.63
C LEU A 172 -13.83 8.13 -14.62
N PRO A 173 -14.13 8.59 -15.84
CA PRO A 173 -13.12 8.90 -16.84
C PRO A 173 -12.05 9.88 -16.37
N PHE A 174 -12.38 10.70 -15.39
CA PHE A 174 -11.48 11.70 -14.76
C PHE A 174 -10.82 11.23 -13.46
N GLU A 175 -11.13 10.02 -12.99
CA GLU A 175 -10.56 9.49 -11.76
C GLU A 175 -9.19 8.87 -12.04
N PRO A 176 -8.10 9.27 -11.34
CA PRO A 176 -6.78 8.71 -11.51
C PRO A 176 -6.71 7.21 -11.24
N GLU A 177 -5.82 6.52 -11.93
CA GLU A 177 -5.52 5.11 -11.64
C GLU A 177 -4.69 5.02 -10.36
N MET A 178 -5.17 4.26 -9.38
CA MET A 178 -4.55 4.12 -8.08
C MET A 178 -3.86 2.78 -7.92
N VAL A 179 -2.78 2.76 -7.15
CA VAL A 179 -2.02 1.56 -6.76
C VAL A 179 -2.08 1.42 -5.24
N ARG A 180 -2.43 0.24 -4.77
CA ARG A 180 -2.43 -0.08 -3.35
C ARG A 180 -1.00 -0.29 -2.85
N ILE A 181 -0.64 0.44 -1.80
CA ILE A 181 0.64 0.34 -1.12
C ILE A 181 0.41 -0.41 0.19
N PRO A 182 1.12 -1.53 0.43
CA PRO A 182 0.97 -2.31 1.65
C PRO A 182 1.58 -1.58 2.85
N PRO A 183 1.15 -1.91 4.08
CA PRO A 183 1.87 -1.50 5.29
C PRO A 183 3.32 -1.98 5.27
N GLY A 184 4.19 -1.24 5.91
CA GLY A 184 5.59 -1.64 6.01
C GLY A 184 6.43 -0.62 6.75
N LYS A 185 7.74 -0.85 6.77
CA LYS A 185 8.70 0.06 7.36
C LYS A 185 9.87 0.30 6.41
N PHE A 186 10.48 1.45 6.53
CA PHE A 186 11.63 1.83 5.71
C PHE A 186 12.51 2.85 6.45
N LEU A 187 13.71 3.05 5.94
CA LEU A 187 14.58 4.13 6.37
C LEU A 187 14.32 5.36 5.48
N MET A 188 13.77 6.41 6.08
CA MET A 188 13.52 7.69 5.42
C MET A 188 14.75 8.57 5.46
N GLY A 189 15.00 9.28 4.35
CA GLY A 189 16.14 10.16 4.18
C GLY A 189 17.36 9.47 3.56
N SER A 190 18.50 10.17 3.59
CA SER A 190 19.78 9.72 3.03
C SER A 190 20.96 10.24 3.85
N LYS A 191 21.95 9.38 4.14
CA LYS A 191 23.20 9.78 4.80
C LYS A 191 24.13 10.57 3.88
N ASP A 192 24.06 10.24 2.59
CA ASP A 192 24.90 10.82 1.54
C ASP A 192 24.18 11.95 0.79
N GLY A 193 22.97 12.32 1.26
CA GLY A 193 22.13 13.37 0.69
C GLY A 193 22.40 14.74 1.29
N GLU A 194 21.48 15.66 1.04
CA GLU A 194 21.50 17.00 1.60
C GLU A 194 21.22 16.99 3.12
N LEU A 195 21.60 18.05 3.82
CA LEU A 195 21.35 18.17 5.27
C LEU A 195 19.85 18.08 5.61
N ASN A 196 18.99 18.53 4.70
CA ASN A 196 17.54 18.45 4.88
C ASN A 196 16.96 17.03 4.76
N GLU A 197 17.76 16.05 4.28
CA GLU A 197 17.40 14.63 4.20
C GLU A 197 17.85 13.83 5.44
N GLN A 198 18.34 14.51 6.48
CA GLN A 198 18.93 13.92 7.68
C GLN A 198 18.19 14.38 8.96
N PRO A 199 18.30 13.63 10.07
CA PRO A 199 18.90 12.30 10.18
C PRO A 199 18.08 11.23 9.46
N VAL A 200 18.75 10.19 8.96
CA VAL A 200 18.05 8.99 8.50
C VAL A 200 17.36 8.33 9.69
N HIS A 201 16.09 8.00 9.57
CA HIS A 201 15.29 7.42 10.64
C HIS A 201 14.32 6.36 10.10
N GLU A 202 13.92 5.43 10.96
CA GLU A 202 12.94 4.41 10.61
C GLU A 202 11.53 5.01 10.68
N VAL A 203 10.74 4.81 9.63
CA VAL A 203 9.31 5.14 9.58
C VAL A 203 8.52 3.85 9.40
N ILE A 204 7.44 3.71 10.17
CA ILE A 204 6.52 2.56 10.14
C ILE A 204 5.18 3.03 9.59
N ILE A 205 4.88 2.70 8.35
CA ILE A 205 3.55 2.89 7.76
C ILE A 205 2.69 1.71 8.20
N GLY A 206 1.93 1.89 9.29
CA GLY A 206 1.14 0.82 9.93
C GLY A 206 -0.16 0.46 9.22
N TYR A 207 -0.46 1.08 8.09
CA TYR A 207 -1.72 0.97 7.35
C TYR A 207 -1.46 0.83 5.84
N ALA A 208 -2.39 0.23 5.13
CA ALA A 208 -2.40 0.26 3.67
C ALA A 208 -3.05 1.58 3.20
N PHE A 209 -2.55 2.12 2.10
CA PHE A 209 -3.15 3.27 1.42
C PHE A 209 -3.06 3.07 -0.09
N GLU A 210 -3.77 3.90 -0.85
CA GLU A 210 -3.59 3.94 -2.29
C GLU A 210 -2.92 5.25 -2.70
N ILE A 211 -2.06 5.17 -3.72
CA ILE A 211 -1.41 6.33 -4.33
C ILE A 211 -1.60 6.27 -5.85
N GLY A 212 -1.68 7.43 -6.49
CA GLY A 212 -1.81 7.51 -7.94
C GLY A 212 -0.70 6.75 -8.65
N LYS A 213 -1.05 5.89 -9.58
CA LYS A 213 -0.08 5.16 -10.42
C LYS A 213 0.84 6.12 -11.16
N TYR A 214 0.32 7.27 -11.52
CA TYR A 214 0.97 8.37 -12.22
C TYR A 214 0.76 9.68 -11.46
N ALA A 215 1.54 10.70 -11.77
CA ALA A 215 1.16 12.08 -11.48
C ALA A 215 -0.17 12.40 -12.16
N VAL A 216 -0.99 13.26 -11.56
CA VAL A 216 -2.28 13.70 -12.13
C VAL A 216 -2.01 14.35 -13.48
N THR A 217 -2.77 13.92 -14.49
CA THR A 217 -2.63 14.36 -15.87
C THR A 217 -3.48 15.59 -16.18
N PHE A 218 -3.17 16.26 -17.29
CA PHE A 218 -4.04 17.33 -17.78
C PHE A 218 -5.46 16.82 -18.08
N ASP A 219 -5.64 15.62 -18.63
CA ASP A 219 -6.98 15.07 -18.90
C ASP A 219 -7.83 15.00 -17.61
N GLU A 220 -7.24 14.57 -16.51
CA GLU A 220 -7.88 14.45 -15.22
C GLU A 220 -8.15 15.82 -14.58
N TYR A 221 -7.15 16.71 -14.60
CA TYR A 221 -7.29 18.05 -14.04
C TYR A 221 -8.24 18.93 -14.84
N ASP A 222 -8.25 18.83 -16.16
CA ASP A 222 -9.16 19.59 -17.04
C ASP A 222 -10.63 19.23 -16.80
N ALA A 223 -10.91 18.00 -16.42
CA ALA A 223 -12.26 17.61 -16.01
C ALA A 223 -12.73 18.35 -14.75
N PHE A 224 -11.83 18.52 -13.77
CA PHE A 224 -12.07 19.36 -12.59
C PHE A 224 -12.27 20.82 -12.98
N ALA A 225 -11.37 21.40 -13.75
CA ALA A 225 -11.42 22.80 -14.13
C ALA A 225 -12.71 23.14 -14.89
N ARG A 226 -13.11 22.28 -15.84
CA ARG A 226 -14.41 22.45 -16.55
C ARG A 226 -15.63 22.31 -15.65
N ALA A 227 -15.58 21.38 -14.66
CA ALA A 227 -16.68 21.13 -13.76
C ALA A 227 -16.90 22.25 -12.73
N THR A 228 -15.84 22.99 -12.39
CA THR A 228 -15.83 24.01 -11.36
C THR A 228 -15.74 25.45 -11.90
N GLY A 229 -15.42 25.60 -13.19
CA GLY A 229 -15.19 26.91 -13.82
C GLY A 229 -13.81 27.51 -13.48
N CYS A 230 -12.88 26.72 -12.90
CA CYS A 230 -11.54 27.17 -12.66
C CYS A 230 -10.75 27.40 -13.96
N ILE A 231 -9.76 28.27 -13.91
CA ILE A 231 -8.88 28.55 -15.04
C ILE A 231 -8.05 27.30 -15.37
N LEU A 232 -7.99 26.94 -16.65
CA LEU A 232 -7.13 25.86 -17.12
C LEU A 232 -5.66 26.27 -16.97
N PRO A 233 -4.80 25.47 -16.30
CA PRO A 233 -3.39 25.78 -16.15
C PRO A 233 -2.68 25.75 -17.50
N ASN A 234 -1.68 26.60 -17.66
CA ASN A 234 -0.89 26.73 -18.91
C ASN A 234 -0.09 25.45 -19.13
N ASP A 235 -0.15 24.90 -20.35
CA ASP A 235 0.61 23.70 -20.75
C ASP A 235 1.96 24.02 -21.42
N CYS A 236 2.37 25.28 -21.43
CA CYS A 236 3.59 25.79 -22.06
C CYS A 236 3.72 25.47 -23.57
N GLY A 237 2.60 25.13 -24.23
CA GLY A 237 2.60 24.72 -25.63
C GLY A 237 3.15 23.30 -25.84
N TRP A 238 3.35 22.51 -24.78
CA TRP A 238 3.85 21.14 -24.88
C TRP A 238 2.74 20.11 -25.16
N GLY A 239 1.50 20.54 -25.06
CA GLY A 239 0.31 19.71 -25.19
C GLY A 239 -0.18 19.18 -23.83
N ARG A 240 -1.43 18.82 -23.83
CA ARG A 240 -2.19 18.36 -22.63
C ARG A 240 -2.31 16.83 -22.60
N GLY A 241 -3.48 16.30 -22.40
CA GLY A 241 -3.75 14.87 -22.44
C GLY A 241 -3.10 14.12 -21.29
N LYS A 242 -2.31 13.13 -21.63
CA LYS A 242 -1.60 12.28 -20.64
C LYS A 242 -0.29 12.88 -20.07
N ARG A 243 0.03 14.12 -20.39
CA ARG A 243 1.13 14.78 -19.68
C ARG A 243 0.73 15.12 -18.26
N PRO A 244 1.66 15.11 -17.27
CA PRO A 244 1.34 15.56 -15.93
C PRO A 244 0.86 17.00 -15.98
N VAL A 245 -0.15 17.35 -15.20
CA VAL A 245 -0.56 18.73 -15.04
C VAL A 245 0.56 19.53 -14.39
N ILE A 246 0.81 20.71 -14.91
CA ILE A 246 1.84 21.65 -14.43
C ILE A 246 1.22 23.03 -14.20
N ASN A 247 1.98 23.94 -13.61
CA ASN A 247 1.50 25.30 -13.31
C ASN A 247 0.27 25.31 -12.39
N VAL A 248 0.29 24.45 -11.37
CA VAL A 248 -0.74 24.34 -10.32
C VAL A 248 -0.11 24.61 -8.96
N SER A 249 -0.71 25.49 -8.18
CA SER A 249 -0.33 25.78 -6.81
C SER A 249 -0.78 24.66 -5.85
N TRP A 250 -0.26 24.66 -4.62
CA TRP A 250 -0.72 23.74 -3.59
C TRP A 250 -2.21 23.91 -3.29
N HIS A 251 -2.71 25.15 -3.32
CA HIS A 251 -4.12 25.46 -3.12
C HIS A 251 -5.00 24.95 -4.26
N ASP A 252 -4.56 25.04 -5.50
CA ASP A 252 -5.26 24.46 -6.66
C ASP A 252 -5.38 22.94 -6.52
N VAL A 253 -4.30 22.29 -6.03
CA VAL A 253 -4.28 20.84 -5.78
C VAL A 253 -5.26 20.46 -4.67
N GLN A 254 -5.37 21.22 -3.57
CA GLN A 254 -6.36 20.97 -2.53
C GLN A 254 -7.80 21.12 -3.07
N GLY A 255 -8.04 22.09 -3.96
CA GLY A 255 -9.32 22.25 -4.66
C GLY A 255 -9.67 21.01 -5.50
N TYR A 256 -8.71 20.51 -6.28
CA TYR A 256 -8.86 19.28 -7.07
C TYR A 256 -9.17 18.06 -6.19
N VAL A 257 -8.38 17.86 -5.13
CA VAL A 257 -8.54 16.75 -4.18
C VAL A 257 -9.92 16.75 -3.53
N LYS A 258 -10.38 17.92 -3.08
CA LYS A 258 -11.72 18.09 -2.51
C LYS A 258 -12.81 17.74 -3.53
N TRP A 259 -12.73 18.31 -4.74
CA TRP A 259 -13.69 18.04 -5.81
C TRP A 259 -13.76 16.55 -6.17
N LEU A 260 -12.58 15.89 -6.29
CA LEU A 260 -12.51 14.48 -6.61
C LEU A 260 -13.14 13.62 -5.50
N SER A 261 -12.90 13.98 -4.24
CA SER A 261 -13.49 13.30 -3.09
C SER A 261 -15.00 13.43 -3.08
N ASP A 262 -15.52 14.64 -3.30
CA ASP A 262 -16.95 14.92 -3.35
C ASP A 262 -17.65 14.18 -4.51
N LYS A 263 -16.99 14.08 -5.69
CA LYS A 263 -17.54 13.41 -6.88
C LYS A 263 -17.55 11.89 -6.78
N THR A 264 -16.62 11.33 -6.04
CA THR A 264 -16.42 9.86 -5.98
C THR A 264 -16.91 9.27 -4.66
N SER A 265 -17.20 10.09 -3.65
CA SER A 265 -17.47 9.67 -2.26
C SER A 265 -16.32 8.86 -1.65
N LYS A 266 -15.09 9.10 -2.12
CA LYS A 266 -13.85 8.48 -1.64
C LYS A 266 -12.98 9.55 -0.99
N ARG A 267 -12.13 9.19 -0.03
CA ARG A 267 -11.28 10.14 0.69
C ARG A 267 -9.94 10.32 -0.01
N TYR A 268 -9.88 11.20 -1.01
CA TYR A 268 -8.63 11.60 -1.65
C TYR A 268 -7.91 12.68 -0.85
N ARG A 269 -6.60 12.67 -0.93
CA ARG A 269 -5.69 13.63 -0.30
C ARG A 269 -4.35 13.67 -1.04
N LEU A 270 -3.47 14.59 -0.70
CA LEU A 270 -2.05 14.44 -0.98
C LEU A 270 -1.47 13.34 -0.08
N SER A 271 -0.42 12.67 -0.53
CA SER A 271 0.36 11.78 0.34
C SER A 271 1.12 12.61 1.37
N SER A 272 1.45 12.02 2.52
CA SER A 272 2.52 12.54 3.32
C SER A 272 3.87 12.38 2.59
N GLU A 273 4.87 13.16 3.01
CA GLU A 273 6.24 13.02 2.51
C GLU A 273 6.78 11.60 2.74
N ALA A 274 6.51 11.04 3.92
CA ALA A 274 6.92 9.69 4.29
C ALA A 274 6.23 8.61 3.43
N GLU A 275 4.93 8.73 3.19
CA GLU A 275 4.19 7.83 2.28
C GLU A 275 4.74 7.90 0.85
N TRP A 276 5.06 9.12 0.40
CA TRP A 276 5.62 9.33 -0.93
C TRP A 276 6.98 8.65 -1.07
N GLU A 277 7.91 8.86 -0.11
CA GLU A 277 9.25 8.26 -0.17
C GLU A 277 9.20 6.74 -0.03
N TYR A 278 8.36 6.22 0.86
CA TYR A 278 8.12 4.79 0.99
C TYR A 278 7.66 4.16 -0.33
N ALA A 279 6.67 4.79 -0.96
CA ALA A 279 6.12 4.32 -2.23
C ALA A 279 7.14 4.44 -3.38
N ALA A 280 7.94 5.51 -3.42
CA ALA A 280 8.98 5.71 -4.43
C ALA A 280 10.12 4.71 -4.29
N LYS A 281 10.60 4.43 -3.07
CA LYS A 281 11.64 3.43 -2.79
C LYS A 281 11.21 2.00 -3.09
N ALA A 282 9.95 1.67 -2.91
CA ALA A 282 9.37 0.35 -3.17
C ALA A 282 10.21 -0.82 -2.62
N GLY A 283 10.71 -0.67 -1.39
CA GLY A 283 11.50 -1.67 -0.67
C GLY A 283 13.01 -1.60 -0.86
N LEU A 284 13.53 -0.69 -1.68
CA LEU A 284 14.96 -0.50 -1.91
C LEU A 284 15.52 0.66 -1.09
N GLN A 285 16.84 0.64 -0.84
CA GLN A 285 17.57 1.71 -0.14
C GLN A 285 18.58 2.43 -1.05
N THR A 286 18.54 2.12 -2.35
CA THR A 286 19.37 2.75 -3.37
C THR A 286 18.92 4.18 -3.66
N ARG A 287 19.74 4.98 -4.32
CA ARG A 287 19.45 6.38 -4.70
C ARG A 287 18.14 6.49 -5.48
N TYR A 288 17.96 5.61 -6.45
CA TYR A 288 16.75 5.46 -7.27
C TYR A 288 16.17 4.07 -7.05
N TRP A 289 14.91 3.87 -7.37
CA TRP A 289 14.25 2.56 -7.23
C TRP A 289 14.83 1.47 -8.17
N TRP A 290 15.72 1.83 -9.10
CA TRP A 290 16.43 0.89 -9.99
C TRP A 290 17.91 0.71 -9.67
N GLY A 291 18.48 1.39 -8.66
CA GLY A 291 19.88 1.32 -8.28
C GLY A 291 20.47 2.68 -7.94
N ASP A 292 21.80 2.75 -7.86
CA ASP A 292 22.52 3.97 -7.47
C ASP A 292 22.96 4.81 -8.66
N ASP A 293 22.96 4.27 -9.86
CA ASP A 293 23.28 4.98 -11.10
C ASP A 293 22.02 5.44 -11.81
N ILE A 294 21.99 6.69 -12.25
CA ILE A 294 20.87 7.23 -13.04
C ILE A 294 20.68 6.46 -14.35
N GLY A 295 21.76 5.99 -14.96
CA GLY A 295 21.75 5.32 -16.25
C GLY A 295 21.24 6.20 -17.39
N LYS A 296 20.71 5.55 -18.45
CA LYS A 296 20.10 6.27 -19.59
C LYS A 296 18.67 5.80 -19.80
N ASN A 297 17.77 6.71 -20.14
CA ASN A 297 16.36 6.41 -20.42
C ASN A 297 15.58 5.77 -19.24
N ASN A 298 15.98 6.02 -18.01
CA ASN A 298 15.27 5.56 -16.82
C ASN A 298 14.26 6.58 -16.29
N ALA A 299 14.50 7.87 -16.57
CA ALA A 299 13.68 8.98 -16.08
C ALA A 299 13.71 10.16 -17.08
N ASN A 300 12.79 11.11 -16.90
CA ASN A 300 12.82 12.40 -17.61
C ASN A 300 13.41 13.48 -16.71
N CYS A 301 14.65 13.86 -16.99
CA CYS A 301 15.37 14.91 -16.30
C CYS A 301 16.38 15.59 -17.23
N LYS A 302 17.12 16.56 -16.76
CA LYS A 302 18.29 17.09 -17.42
C LYS A 302 19.46 16.11 -17.24
N ASP A 303 20.18 15.79 -18.30
CA ASP A 303 21.30 14.85 -18.34
C ASP A 303 20.90 13.36 -18.04
N CYS A 304 19.64 12.98 -18.26
CA CYS A 304 19.15 11.61 -18.16
C CYS A 304 19.28 10.79 -19.46
N GLY A 305 19.74 11.41 -20.54
CA GLY A 305 20.06 10.74 -21.79
C GLY A 305 18.85 10.20 -22.57
N ASN A 306 17.68 10.81 -22.43
CA ASN A 306 16.49 10.52 -23.22
C ASN A 306 16.24 11.62 -24.29
N GLN A 307 15.31 11.40 -25.21
CA GLN A 307 15.05 12.36 -26.31
C GLN A 307 14.44 13.70 -25.86
N TRP A 308 13.84 13.76 -24.66
CA TRP A 308 13.22 14.97 -24.08
C TRP A 308 14.10 15.67 -23.05
N ASP A 309 15.31 15.16 -22.86
CA ASP A 309 16.30 15.58 -21.87
C ASP A 309 16.37 17.11 -21.72
N GLY A 310 16.01 17.61 -20.55
CA GLY A 310 16.03 19.02 -20.19
C GLY A 310 15.12 19.95 -21.02
N LYS A 311 14.11 19.40 -21.74
CA LYS A 311 13.29 20.20 -22.68
C LYS A 311 11.87 20.45 -22.21
N GLN A 312 11.17 19.40 -21.74
CA GLN A 312 9.75 19.45 -21.41
C GLN A 312 9.32 18.23 -20.61
N THR A 313 8.12 18.25 -20.01
CA THR A 313 7.49 17.05 -19.48
C THR A 313 7.20 16.03 -20.57
N VAL A 314 6.95 14.77 -20.19
CA VAL A 314 6.56 13.69 -21.10
C VAL A 314 5.22 13.10 -20.65
N PRO A 315 4.46 12.42 -21.53
CA PRO A 315 3.30 11.66 -21.09
C PRO A 315 3.66 10.72 -19.93
N VAL A 316 2.80 10.65 -18.92
CA VAL A 316 3.04 9.78 -17.77
C VAL A 316 3.17 8.32 -18.19
N GLY A 317 4.01 7.54 -17.50
CA GLY A 317 4.25 6.15 -17.85
C GLY A 317 5.16 5.93 -19.05
N SER A 318 5.91 6.95 -19.50
CA SER A 318 6.87 6.83 -20.61
C SER A 318 8.10 6.00 -20.25
N PHE A 319 8.36 5.74 -18.97
CA PHE A 319 9.47 4.95 -18.47
C PHE A 319 8.97 3.73 -17.70
N LYS A 320 9.87 2.95 -17.10
CA LYS A 320 9.51 1.77 -16.31
C LYS A 320 8.90 2.18 -14.96
N SER A 321 8.07 1.32 -14.42
CA SER A 321 7.54 1.45 -13.06
C SER A 321 8.49 0.83 -12.03
N ASN A 322 8.40 1.30 -10.78
CA ASN A 322 9.03 0.64 -9.63
C ASN A 322 8.32 -0.67 -9.27
N ALA A 323 8.81 -1.36 -8.23
CA ALA A 323 8.27 -2.66 -7.80
C ALA A 323 6.82 -2.60 -7.26
N PHE A 324 6.34 -1.42 -6.84
CA PHE A 324 4.93 -1.21 -6.49
C PHE A 324 4.06 -0.87 -7.71
N GLY A 325 4.63 -0.72 -8.89
CA GLY A 325 3.90 -0.38 -10.11
C GLY A 325 3.67 1.12 -10.32
N LEU A 326 4.40 1.98 -9.60
CA LEU A 326 4.36 3.43 -9.74
C LEU A 326 5.32 3.89 -10.82
N TYR A 327 4.88 4.83 -11.63
CA TYR A 327 5.66 5.45 -12.70
C TYR A 327 6.08 6.85 -12.32
N ASP A 328 7.17 7.31 -12.92
CA ASP A 328 7.65 8.70 -12.88
C ASP A 328 7.87 9.25 -11.45
N THR A 329 8.17 8.36 -10.47
CA THR A 329 8.59 8.78 -9.12
C THR A 329 10.01 9.35 -9.08
N ALA A 330 10.67 9.42 -10.23
CA ALA A 330 11.94 10.09 -10.43
C ALA A 330 11.84 10.90 -11.73
N GLY A 331 11.84 12.23 -11.61
CA GLY A 331 11.76 13.16 -12.73
C GLY A 331 10.35 13.46 -13.23
N ASN A 332 10.26 13.99 -14.42
CA ASN A 332 9.08 14.52 -15.08
C ASN A 332 8.55 15.80 -14.39
N VAL A 333 7.91 15.71 -13.22
CA VAL A 333 7.52 16.88 -12.41
C VAL A 333 7.83 16.64 -10.94
N TRP A 334 8.19 17.71 -10.22
CA TRP A 334 8.11 17.73 -8.77
C TRP A 334 6.66 17.49 -8.34
N GLU A 335 6.47 16.71 -7.30
CA GLU A 335 5.15 16.33 -6.81
C GLU A 335 4.90 16.94 -5.42
N TRP A 336 3.84 17.76 -5.28
CA TRP A 336 3.38 18.29 -4.02
C TRP A 336 3.04 17.19 -3.02
N THR A 337 3.45 17.39 -1.75
CA THR A 337 3.01 16.57 -0.61
C THR A 337 2.18 17.39 0.38
N GLN A 338 1.63 16.71 1.39
CA GLN A 338 0.84 17.37 2.43
C GLN A 338 1.71 18.13 3.45
N ASP A 339 2.98 17.77 3.56
CA ASP A 339 3.88 18.19 4.63
C ASP A 339 4.30 19.65 4.49
N CYS A 340 4.40 20.34 5.63
CA CYS A 340 5.06 21.61 5.74
C CYS A 340 6.57 21.44 5.65
N TRP A 341 7.29 22.49 5.21
CA TRP A 341 8.73 22.42 5.13
C TRP A 341 9.37 22.44 6.52
N HIS A 342 10.25 21.46 6.78
CA HIS A 342 11.18 21.42 7.90
C HIS A 342 12.61 21.31 7.38
N HIS A 343 13.55 21.98 8.04
CA HIS A 343 14.94 22.06 7.56
C HIS A 343 15.70 20.74 7.61
N ASN A 344 15.25 19.78 8.41
CA ASN A 344 15.80 18.43 8.51
C ASN A 344 14.75 17.50 9.16
N TYR A 345 15.11 16.25 9.41
CA TYR A 345 14.20 15.25 10.00
C TYR A 345 14.31 15.10 11.53
N THR A 346 14.92 16.05 12.24
CA THR A 346 14.90 16.03 13.72
C THR A 346 13.46 16.15 14.22
N ASN A 347 13.01 15.21 15.04
CA ASN A 347 11.63 15.07 15.53
C ASN A 347 10.56 14.76 14.47
N ALA A 348 10.92 14.34 13.26
CA ALA A 348 9.96 13.97 12.23
C ALA A 348 9.04 12.82 12.71
N PRO A 349 7.77 12.80 12.29
CA PRO A 349 6.87 11.68 12.57
C PRO A 349 7.43 10.36 12.05
N THR A 350 7.27 9.28 12.82
CA THR A 350 7.76 7.95 12.47
C THR A 350 6.64 6.97 12.14
N ASP A 351 5.40 7.46 12.06
CA ASP A 351 4.18 6.68 11.82
C ASP A 351 3.58 6.85 10.41
N GLY A 352 4.27 7.60 9.54
CA GLY A 352 3.81 7.90 8.19
C GLY A 352 2.84 9.07 8.09
N SER A 353 2.46 9.72 9.19
CA SER A 353 1.61 10.91 9.16
C SER A 353 2.33 12.11 8.56
N ALA A 354 1.57 13.04 7.97
CA ALA A 354 2.13 14.28 7.46
C ALA A 354 2.66 15.18 8.58
N TRP A 355 3.85 15.73 8.38
CA TRP A 355 4.47 16.64 9.33
C TRP A 355 4.03 18.08 9.04
N LEU A 356 3.17 18.59 9.91
CA LEU A 356 2.55 19.91 9.75
C LEU A 356 3.32 20.99 10.53
N GLU A 357 2.61 21.88 11.25
CA GLU A 357 3.19 23.07 11.91
C GLU A 357 4.04 22.79 13.16
N LYS A 358 4.03 21.57 13.69
CA LYS A 358 4.84 21.22 14.86
C LYS A 358 6.34 21.33 14.56
N ASP A 359 7.13 21.60 15.60
CA ASP A 359 8.59 21.60 15.55
C ASP A 359 9.17 22.58 14.51
N ASP A 360 8.68 23.83 14.51
CA ASP A 360 9.10 24.93 13.63
C ASP A 360 8.79 24.70 12.13
N GLY A 361 7.78 23.91 11.80
CA GLY A 361 7.33 23.70 10.43
C GLY A 361 6.82 24.98 9.77
N ASP A 362 7.38 25.31 8.61
CA ASP A 362 6.93 26.43 7.78
C ASP A 362 5.88 25.95 6.76
N CYS A 363 4.60 26.11 7.09
CA CYS A 363 3.48 25.73 6.22
C CYS A 363 3.20 26.72 5.08
N LYS A 364 3.90 27.86 4.99
CA LYS A 364 3.93 28.68 3.77
C LYS A 364 4.79 28.03 2.69
N GLY A 365 5.69 27.13 3.06
CA GLY A 365 6.43 26.25 2.19
C GLY A 365 5.97 24.81 2.35
N ARG A 366 5.78 24.12 1.24
CA ARG A 366 5.43 22.70 1.22
C ARG A 366 6.55 21.86 0.63
N VAL A 367 6.64 20.63 1.12
CA VAL A 367 7.61 19.68 0.57
C VAL A 367 7.13 19.21 -0.80
N VAL A 368 8.08 19.14 -1.74
CA VAL A 368 7.90 18.51 -3.05
C VAL A 368 8.95 17.43 -3.26
N ARG A 369 8.60 16.38 -4.00
CA ARG A 369 9.41 15.17 -4.14
C ARG A 369 9.57 14.76 -5.61
N GLY A 370 10.62 13.97 -5.88
CA GLY A 370 10.83 13.28 -7.15
C GLY A 370 11.71 13.98 -8.17
N GLY A 371 11.98 15.26 -8.05
CA GLY A 371 12.67 16.00 -9.09
C GLY A 371 11.81 16.26 -10.31
N SER A 372 12.35 16.88 -11.35
CA SER A 372 11.59 17.17 -12.56
C SER A 372 12.44 17.15 -13.83
N TRP A 373 11.79 17.35 -14.99
CA TRP A 373 12.35 17.30 -16.32
C TRP A 373 13.57 18.21 -16.56
N ASN A 374 13.70 19.31 -15.81
CA ASN A 374 14.75 20.32 -15.97
C ASN A 374 15.79 20.33 -14.81
N TYR A 375 15.70 19.36 -13.90
CA TYR A 375 16.65 19.20 -12.79
C TYR A 375 17.66 18.08 -13.07
N ASP A 376 18.85 18.21 -12.45
CA ASP A 376 19.91 17.22 -12.55
C ASP A 376 19.54 15.90 -11.84
N PRO A 377 20.15 14.75 -12.19
CA PRO A 377 19.89 13.45 -11.58
C PRO A 377 19.95 13.43 -10.03
N TRP A 378 20.77 14.29 -9.43
CA TRP A 378 20.87 14.39 -7.97
C TRP A 378 19.53 14.68 -7.28
N ASN A 379 18.70 15.50 -7.93
CA ASN A 379 17.38 15.89 -7.40
C ASN A 379 16.31 14.79 -7.56
N LEU A 380 16.56 13.77 -8.39
CA LEU A 380 15.62 12.70 -8.66
C LEU A 380 15.72 11.52 -7.67
N ARG A 381 16.69 11.57 -6.74
CA ARG A 381 16.86 10.54 -5.72
C ARG A 381 15.58 10.37 -4.91
N SER A 382 15.24 9.13 -4.56
CA SER A 382 14.01 8.87 -3.78
C SER A 382 13.96 9.65 -2.46
N ALA A 383 15.13 9.97 -1.86
CA ALA A 383 15.24 10.78 -0.67
C ALA A 383 15.31 12.30 -0.95
N GLY A 384 15.50 12.73 -2.22
CA GLY A 384 15.64 14.13 -2.60
C GLY A 384 14.41 14.96 -2.24
N ARG A 385 14.60 16.10 -1.59
CA ARG A 385 13.56 17.02 -1.11
C ARG A 385 13.66 18.37 -1.81
N GLY A 386 12.51 18.92 -2.16
CA GLY A 386 12.40 20.32 -2.60
C GLY A 386 11.39 21.09 -1.75
N ARG A 387 11.43 22.41 -1.84
CA ARG A 387 10.50 23.32 -1.18
C ARG A 387 9.95 24.32 -2.19
N TYR A 388 8.63 24.51 -2.17
CA TYR A 388 7.95 25.59 -2.87
C TYR A 388 6.92 26.27 -1.94
N GLY A 389 6.67 27.55 -2.18
CA GLY A 389 5.59 28.28 -1.52
C GLY A 389 4.23 27.74 -1.95
N THR A 390 3.23 27.85 -1.07
CA THR A 390 1.87 27.34 -1.35
C THR A 390 1.21 27.96 -2.57
N ASP A 391 1.62 29.18 -2.96
CA ASP A 391 1.11 29.92 -4.12
C ASP A 391 1.99 29.78 -5.36
N ASP A 392 3.15 29.08 -5.25
CA ASP A 392 4.06 28.91 -6.38
C ASP A 392 3.44 28.07 -7.48
N VAL A 393 3.60 28.54 -8.70
CA VAL A 393 3.22 27.81 -9.93
C VAL A 393 4.38 27.84 -10.91
N ASN A 394 4.74 26.70 -11.44
CA ASN A 394 5.75 26.62 -12.50
C ASN A 394 5.60 25.34 -13.33
N ASN A 395 6.31 25.30 -14.45
CA ASN A 395 6.21 24.22 -15.43
C ASN A 395 6.96 22.93 -15.08
N SER A 396 7.56 22.88 -13.90
CA SER A 396 8.21 21.68 -13.36
C SER A 396 7.50 21.12 -12.13
N LEU A 397 6.34 21.67 -11.77
CA LEU A 397 5.62 21.38 -10.55
C LEU A 397 4.21 20.87 -10.84
N GLY A 398 3.94 19.67 -10.40
CA GLY A 398 2.66 18.95 -10.49
C GLY A 398 2.37 18.24 -9.17
N PHE A 399 1.59 17.15 -9.20
CA PHE A 399 1.23 16.42 -8.01
C PHE A 399 0.75 14.99 -8.30
N ARG A 400 0.82 14.17 -7.28
CA ARG A 400 0.24 12.82 -7.20
C ARG A 400 -0.69 12.74 -6.01
N ILE A 401 -1.84 12.09 -6.17
CA ILE A 401 -2.82 11.96 -5.08
C ILE A 401 -2.64 10.64 -4.34
N ALA A 402 -3.10 10.63 -3.09
CA ALA A 402 -3.27 9.42 -2.28
C ALA A 402 -4.74 9.27 -1.88
N ARG A 403 -5.09 8.10 -1.36
CA ARG A 403 -6.43 7.80 -0.88
C ARG A 403 -6.37 6.79 0.26
N ASP A 404 -7.21 7.01 1.28
CA ASP A 404 -7.47 6.03 2.33
C ASP A 404 -8.58 5.07 1.89
N PHE A 405 -8.63 3.89 2.52
CA PHE A 405 -9.68 2.88 2.30
C PHE A 405 -10.94 3.18 3.09
#